data_58fe3a0ad6aac4ad50cf194b2d6a80b2
#
_entry.id   58fe3a0ad6aac4ad50cf194b2d6a80b2
#
_cell.length_a   1.000
_cell.length_b   1.000
_cell.length_c   1.000
_cell.angle_alpha   90.00
_cell.angle_beta   90.00
_cell.angle_gamma   90.00
#
_symmetry.space_group_name_H-M   'P 1'
#
loop_
_entity.id
_entity.type
_entity.pdbx_description
1 polymer ?
#
loop_
_entity_poly.entity_id
_entity_poly.type
_entity_poly.pdbx_seq_one_letter_code
_entity_poly.pdbx_strand_id
1 'polypeptide(L)'
;TLGLPRLIEVVDARRIPKTPIMEVYLEPAISNSEKKALEIASRIEAKSVSQLADIDTDITNLRVLIEPNQKILKQRGITMDDLAGRIKKRGRLKSKITIEKGVIILEEDEVSFKKLYIIEDKVSHLMVDGIGKIQRAIVRKEGDEYVIFTEGSDLQAILEEEGVDPTRTSTNSLHEVAEVLGIEAARIAIQVELHKTLSEQGLS
;
A
#
# COMPACT_ATOMS: atom_id res chain seq x y z
N THR A 1 6.56 30.04 -22.21
CA THR A 1 5.67 29.67 -21.11
C THR A 1 6.46 28.91 -20.08
N LEU A 2 6.85 29.58 -19.04
CA LEU A 2 7.79 29.20 -17.97
C LEU A 2 7.24 28.15 -16.99
N GLY A 3 6.63 27.07 -17.42
CA GLY A 3 6.16 26.01 -16.51
C GLY A 3 5.19 26.47 -15.42
N LEU A 4 4.61 27.66 -15.51
CA LEU A 4 3.66 28.23 -14.58
C LEU A 4 2.51 27.28 -14.21
N PRO A 5 1.93 26.52 -15.14
CA PRO A 5 0.87 25.55 -14.76
C PRO A 5 1.36 24.48 -13.79
N ARG A 6 2.62 24.04 -13.92
CA ARG A 6 3.22 23.04 -13.04
C ARG A 6 3.55 23.61 -11.66
N LEU A 7 4.07 24.84 -11.64
CA LEU A 7 4.28 25.58 -10.38
C LEU A 7 2.96 25.80 -9.61
N ILE A 8 1.90 26.14 -10.31
CA ILE A 8 0.58 26.31 -9.70
C ILE A 8 0.05 24.98 -9.15
N GLU A 9 0.26 23.88 -9.86
CA GLU A 9 -0.12 22.55 -9.37
C GLU A 9 0.66 22.13 -8.13
N VAL A 10 1.94 22.43 -8.05
CA VAL A 10 2.79 22.15 -6.90
C VAL A 10 2.42 23.00 -5.67
N VAL A 11 2.08 24.27 -5.89
CA VAL A 11 1.73 25.21 -4.80
C VAL A 11 0.28 25.11 -4.37
N ASP A 12 -0.61 24.55 -5.19
CA ASP A 12 -2.01 24.35 -4.80
C ASP A 12 -2.16 23.18 -3.82
N ALA A 13 -1.95 23.48 -2.54
CA ALA A 13 -2.12 22.54 -1.43
C ALA A 13 -3.56 21.98 -1.30
N ARG A 14 -4.54 22.52 -2.04
CA ARG A 14 -5.91 21.98 -2.08
C ARG A 14 -6.04 20.81 -3.04
N ARG A 15 -5.10 20.64 -3.94
CA ARG A 15 -5.10 19.56 -4.93
C ARG A 15 -4.31 18.38 -4.39
N ILE A 16 -5.03 17.32 -4.04
CA ILE A 16 -4.40 16.02 -3.79
C ILE A 16 -3.82 15.52 -5.11
N PRO A 17 -2.52 15.17 -5.18
CA PRO A 17 -1.94 14.61 -6.39
C PRO A 17 -2.75 13.40 -6.85
N LYS A 18 -2.99 13.28 -8.16
CA LYS A 18 -3.73 12.12 -8.72
C LYS A 18 -3.06 10.79 -8.38
N THR A 19 -1.74 10.81 -8.34
CA THR A 19 -0.88 9.69 -7.93
C THR A 19 0.11 10.21 -6.91
N PRO A 20 -0.22 10.16 -5.60
CA PRO A 20 0.74 10.52 -4.57
C PRO A 20 1.91 9.56 -4.61
N ILE A 21 3.12 10.10 -4.46
CA ILE A 21 4.38 9.36 -4.48
C ILE A 21 5.10 9.66 -3.17
N MET A 22 5.70 8.63 -2.57
CA MET A 22 6.57 8.81 -1.41
C MET A 22 7.96 8.30 -1.73
N GLU A 23 8.94 8.98 -1.18
CA GLU A 23 10.33 8.57 -1.12
C GLU A 23 10.61 8.10 0.32
N VAL A 24 10.69 6.78 0.48
CA VAL A 24 10.90 6.15 1.78
C VAL A 24 12.38 5.81 1.94
N TYR A 25 13.04 6.50 2.83
CA TYR A 25 14.42 6.25 3.19
C TYR A 25 14.51 5.23 4.31
N LEU A 26 15.53 4.39 4.25
CA LEU A 26 15.79 3.35 5.24
C LEU A 26 16.82 3.82 6.26
N GLU A 27 16.76 3.25 7.45
CA GLU A 27 17.77 3.49 8.47
C GLU A 27 19.19 3.17 7.96
N PRO A 28 20.22 3.92 8.35
CA PRO A 28 21.60 3.74 7.85
C PRO A 28 22.15 2.32 8.06
N ALA A 29 21.66 1.59 9.06
CA ALA A 29 22.07 0.22 9.34
C ALA A 29 21.59 -0.79 8.27
N ILE A 30 20.58 -0.45 7.49
CA ILE A 30 19.94 -1.35 6.53
C ILE A 30 19.87 -0.75 5.11
N SER A 31 20.11 0.54 4.95
CA SER A 31 20.00 1.27 3.67
C SER A 31 20.92 0.71 2.57
N ASN A 32 22.03 0.07 2.92
CA ASN A 32 22.98 -0.53 1.97
C ASN A 32 22.61 -1.95 1.53
N SER A 33 21.56 -2.55 2.08
CA SER A 33 21.17 -3.94 1.80
C SER A 33 19.93 -3.99 0.91
N GLU A 34 20.11 -4.36 -0.36
CA GLU A 34 19.00 -4.56 -1.31
C GLU A 34 17.96 -5.55 -0.79
N LYS A 35 18.41 -6.66 -0.17
CA LYS A 35 17.52 -7.70 0.35
C LYS A 35 16.60 -7.15 1.43
N LYS A 36 17.13 -6.36 2.37
CA LYS A 36 16.32 -5.74 3.43
C LYS A 36 15.37 -4.68 2.87
N ALA A 37 15.85 -3.90 1.90
CA ALA A 37 15.01 -2.91 1.22
C ALA A 37 13.83 -3.57 0.49
N LEU A 38 14.05 -4.68 -0.20
CA LEU A 38 12.98 -5.46 -0.85
C LEU A 38 12.01 -6.07 0.15
N GLU A 39 12.50 -6.52 1.30
CA GLU A 39 11.66 -7.06 2.38
C GLU A 39 10.73 -5.98 2.94
N ILE A 40 11.26 -4.80 3.25
CA ILE A 40 10.46 -3.66 3.72
C ILE A 40 9.48 -3.20 2.63
N ALA A 41 9.91 -3.05 1.37
CA ALA A 41 9.05 -2.71 0.27
C ALA A 41 7.87 -3.70 0.12
N SER A 42 8.17 -5.01 0.29
CA SER A 42 7.14 -6.06 0.28
C SER A 42 6.15 -5.92 1.44
N ARG A 43 6.58 -5.52 2.64
CA ARG A 43 5.69 -5.29 3.79
C ARG A 43 4.80 -4.07 3.61
N ILE A 44 5.33 -3.01 3.00
CA ILE A 44 4.63 -1.76 2.75
C ILE A 44 3.57 -1.91 1.66
N GLU A 45 3.89 -2.64 0.58
CA GLU A 45 3.02 -2.79 -0.58
C GLU A 45 1.71 -3.51 -0.23
N ALA A 46 0.59 -2.85 -0.49
CA ALA A 46 -0.74 -3.43 -0.29
C ALA A 46 -0.99 -4.59 -1.25
N LYS A 47 -1.53 -5.68 -0.72
CA LYS A 47 -1.94 -6.83 -1.52
C LYS A 47 -3.40 -7.17 -1.29
N SER A 48 -4.11 -7.37 -2.41
CA SER A 48 -5.48 -7.89 -2.40
C SER A 48 -5.49 -9.42 -2.23
N VAL A 49 -6.64 -9.96 -1.85
CA VAL A 49 -6.81 -11.42 -1.75
C VAL A 49 -6.52 -12.08 -3.09
N SER A 50 -6.96 -11.51 -4.21
CA SER A 50 -6.70 -12.04 -5.56
C SER A 50 -5.23 -12.13 -5.95
N GLN A 51 -4.34 -11.37 -5.28
CA GLN A 51 -2.90 -11.47 -5.50
C GLN A 51 -2.21 -12.50 -4.60
N LEU A 52 -2.86 -12.91 -3.51
CA LEU A 52 -2.34 -13.86 -2.52
C LEU A 52 -2.95 -15.24 -2.65
N ALA A 53 -4.13 -15.34 -3.26
CA ALA A 53 -4.92 -16.55 -3.35
C ALA A 53 -5.72 -16.60 -4.64
N ASP A 54 -5.94 -17.79 -5.15
CA ASP A 54 -6.91 -18.03 -6.21
C ASP A 54 -8.30 -18.11 -5.58
N ILE A 55 -9.29 -17.49 -6.22
CA ILE A 55 -10.67 -17.42 -5.73
C ILE A 55 -11.57 -18.16 -6.72
N ASP A 56 -12.22 -19.17 -6.22
CA ASP A 56 -13.19 -19.98 -6.98
C ASP A 56 -14.57 -19.92 -6.33
N THR A 57 -15.61 -20.05 -7.15
CA THR A 57 -17.00 -20.05 -6.71
C THR A 57 -17.65 -21.41 -6.91
N ASP A 58 -17.93 -22.12 -5.83
CA ASP A 58 -18.73 -23.36 -5.88
C ASP A 58 -20.22 -23.03 -5.94
N ILE A 59 -20.76 -23.04 -7.14
CA ILE A 59 -22.18 -22.73 -7.41
C ILE A 59 -23.10 -23.80 -6.85
N THR A 60 -22.62 -25.05 -6.77
CA THR A 60 -23.44 -26.18 -6.30
C THR A 60 -23.75 -26.10 -4.82
N ASN A 61 -22.74 -25.73 -4.02
CA ASN A 61 -22.85 -25.61 -2.57
C ASN A 61 -23.01 -24.16 -2.09
N LEU A 62 -23.09 -23.20 -3.02
CA LEU A 62 -23.21 -21.76 -2.76
C LEU A 62 -22.12 -21.23 -1.81
N ARG A 63 -20.86 -21.56 -2.14
CA ARG A 63 -19.67 -21.22 -1.34
C ARG A 63 -18.64 -20.50 -2.18
N VAL A 64 -17.85 -19.63 -1.53
CA VAL A 64 -16.65 -19.07 -2.14
C VAL A 64 -15.44 -19.79 -1.55
N LEU A 65 -14.61 -20.33 -2.42
CA LEU A 65 -13.38 -21.05 -2.09
C LEU A 65 -12.20 -20.12 -2.34
N ILE A 66 -11.32 -20.00 -1.37
CA ILE A 66 -10.11 -19.20 -1.49
C ILE A 66 -8.93 -20.15 -1.26
N GLU A 67 -8.15 -20.39 -2.30
CA GLU A 67 -6.96 -21.22 -2.26
C GLU A 67 -5.70 -20.36 -2.16
N PRO A 68 -5.13 -20.16 -0.98
CA PRO A 68 -3.97 -19.30 -0.81
C PRO A 68 -2.71 -19.91 -1.40
N ASN A 69 -1.91 -19.06 -2.06
CA ASN A 69 -0.61 -19.47 -2.55
C ASN A 69 0.39 -19.56 -1.37
N GLN A 70 0.66 -20.78 -0.94
CA GLN A 70 1.52 -21.06 0.22
C GLN A 70 2.94 -20.49 0.09
N LYS A 71 3.47 -20.34 -1.14
CA LYS A 71 4.80 -19.75 -1.36
C LYS A 71 4.79 -18.26 -1.00
N ILE A 72 3.75 -17.55 -1.45
CA ILE A 72 3.60 -16.11 -1.20
C ILE A 72 3.33 -15.86 0.28
N LEU A 73 2.46 -16.67 0.91
CA LEU A 73 2.18 -16.56 2.33
C LEU A 73 3.42 -16.76 3.20
N LYS A 74 4.24 -17.78 2.89
CA LYS A 74 5.51 -18.04 3.60
C LYS A 74 6.51 -16.91 3.43
N GLN A 75 6.64 -16.33 2.24
CA GLN A 75 7.52 -15.19 2.00
C GLN A 75 7.14 -13.95 2.83
N ARG A 76 5.85 -13.81 3.13
CA ARG A 76 5.31 -12.67 3.91
C ARG A 76 5.07 -12.99 5.38
N GLY A 77 5.35 -14.22 5.82
CA GLY A 77 5.13 -14.64 7.20
C GLY A 77 3.66 -14.63 7.65
N ILE A 78 2.72 -14.72 6.69
CA ILE A 78 1.29 -14.73 6.98
C ILE A 78 0.81 -16.17 7.14
N THR A 79 0.12 -16.45 8.24
CA THR A 79 -0.52 -17.75 8.44
C THR A 79 -1.91 -17.81 7.79
N MET A 80 -2.42 -19.04 7.58
CA MET A 80 -3.78 -19.23 7.03
C MET A 80 -4.85 -18.62 7.94
N ASP A 81 -4.69 -18.79 9.24
CA ASP A 81 -5.59 -18.26 10.24
C ASP A 81 -5.58 -16.72 10.27
N ASP A 82 -4.39 -16.12 10.12
CA ASP A 82 -4.26 -14.66 10.01
C ASP A 82 -4.94 -14.14 8.76
N LEU A 83 -4.76 -14.82 7.62
CA LEU A 83 -5.42 -14.42 6.37
C LEU A 83 -6.94 -14.49 6.51
N ALA A 84 -7.47 -15.58 7.03
CA ALA A 84 -8.90 -15.74 7.29
C ALA A 84 -9.44 -14.67 8.25
N GLY A 85 -8.70 -14.40 9.34
CA GLY A 85 -9.04 -13.36 10.31
C GLY A 85 -9.04 -11.95 9.70
N ARG A 86 -8.06 -11.63 8.86
CA ARG A 86 -7.98 -10.35 8.14
C ARG A 86 -9.11 -10.19 7.13
N ILE A 87 -9.45 -11.24 6.37
CA ILE A 87 -10.59 -11.27 5.43
C ILE A 87 -11.89 -10.98 6.20
N LYS A 88 -12.13 -11.66 7.33
CA LYS A 88 -13.31 -11.47 8.14
C LYS A 88 -13.41 -10.05 8.69
N LYS A 89 -12.33 -9.55 9.29
CA LYS A 89 -12.28 -8.24 9.95
C LYS A 89 -12.41 -7.08 8.95
N ARG A 90 -11.61 -7.10 7.88
CA ARG A 90 -11.59 -6.01 6.88
C ARG A 90 -12.78 -6.08 5.93
N GLY A 91 -13.21 -7.30 5.54
CA GLY A 91 -14.37 -7.51 4.68
C GLY A 91 -15.71 -7.19 5.34
N ARG A 92 -15.75 -7.14 6.69
CA ARG A 92 -16.98 -7.02 7.46
C ARG A 92 -18.04 -8.04 7.01
N LEU A 93 -17.55 -9.25 6.68
CA LEU A 93 -18.39 -10.33 6.20
C LEU A 93 -19.14 -10.96 7.37
N LYS A 94 -20.44 -11.19 7.18
CA LYS A 94 -21.27 -11.97 8.12
C LYS A 94 -21.11 -13.46 7.88
N SER A 95 -20.42 -13.84 6.81
CA SER A 95 -20.20 -15.21 6.37
C SER A 95 -19.44 -16.02 7.43
N LYS A 96 -19.80 -17.27 7.54
CA LYS A 96 -19.06 -18.25 8.33
C LYS A 96 -17.79 -18.63 7.56
N ILE A 97 -16.64 -18.51 8.22
CA ILE A 97 -15.34 -18.85 7.62
C ILE A 97 -14.88 -20.16 8.19
N THR A 98 -14.63 -21.13 7.33
CA THR A 98 -14.11 -22.45 7.68
C THR A 98 -12.83 -22.71 6.91
N ILE A 99 -11.83 -23.32 7.53
CA ILE A 99 -10.57 -23.70 6.87
C ILE A 99 -10.54 -25.21 6.77
N GLU A 100 -10.58 -25.74 5.54
CA GLU A 100 -10.49 -27.16 5.26
C GLU A 100 -9.40 -27.45 4.24
N LYS A 101 -8.52 -28.40 4.53
CA LYS A 101 -7.45 -28.87 3.63
C LYS A 101 -6.58 -27.76 3.01
N GLY A 102 -6.41 -26.63 3.69
CA GLY A 102 -5.63 -25.52 3.16
C GLY A 102 -6.42 -24.55 2.27
N VAL A 103 -7.74 -24.68 2.21
CA VAL A 103 -8.66 -23.78 1.51
C VAL A 103 -9.52 -23.05 2.53
N ILE A 104 -9.72 -21.75 2.33
CA ILE A 104 -10.61 -20.94 3.16
C ILE A 104 -11.98 -20.95 2.46
N ILE A 105 -13.00 -21.43 3.16
CA ILE A 105 -14.37 -21.56 2.67
C ILE A 105 -15.23 -20.49 3.33
N LEU A 106 -15.89 -19.68 2.50
CA LEU A 106 -16.86 -18.68 2.95
C LEU A 106 -18.28 -19.20 2.68
N GLU A 107 -19.05 -19.39 3.75
CA GLU A 107 -20.44 -19.80 3.70
C GLU A 107 -21.34 -18.71 4.27
N GLU A 108 -22.46 -18.43 3.62
CA GLU A 108 -23.48 -17.50 4.10
C GLU A 108 -24.84 -18.19 4.14
N ASP A 109 -25.64 -17.94 5.18
CA ASP A 109 -26.90 -18.67 5.43
C ASP A 109 -28.02 -18.37 4.42
N GLU A 110 -27.99 -17.18 3.78
CA GLU A 110 -28.98 -16.77 2.77
C GLU A 110 -28.31 -16.29 1.50
N VAL A 111 -27.82 -17.20 0.66
CA VAL A 111 -27.10 -16.84 -0.56
C VAL A 111 -27.97 -17.06 -1.80
N SER A 112 -28.14 -16.00 -2.59
CA SER A 112 -28.55 -16.11 -4.00
C SER A 112 -27.30 -16.05 -4.89
N PHE A 113 -27.38 -16.63 -6.08
CA PHE A 113 -26.28 -16.56 -7.06
C PHE A 113 -25.72 -15.14 -7.25
N LYS A 114 -26.59 -14.14 -7.27
CA LYS A 114 -26.18 -12.73 -7.38
C LYS A 114 -25.36 -12.26 -6.19
N LYS A 115 -25.74 -12.65 -4.97
CA LYS A 115 -24.99 -12.32 -3.74
C LYS A 115 -23.61 -13.00 -3.74
N LEU A 116 -23.54 -14.24 -4.23
CA LEU A 116 -22.28 -15.00 -4.28
C LEU A 116 -21.22 -14.27 -5.12
N TYR A 117 -21.57 -13.83 -6.33
CA TYR A 117 -20.68 -13.04 -7.17
C TYR A 117 -20.29 -11.69 -6.55
N ILE A 118 -21.21 -11.04 -5.84
CA ILE A 118 -20.89 -9.80 -5.12
C ILE A 118 -19.88 -10.05 -3.99
N ILE A 119 -19.99 -11.18 -3.30
CA ILE A 119 -19.06 -11.57 -2.24
C ILE A 119 -17.68 -11.90 -2.83
N GLU A 120 -17.66 -12.68 -3.91
CA GLU A 120 -16.44 -13.01 -4.65
C GLU A 120 -15.71 -11.73 -5.10
N ASP A 121 -16.40 -10.84 -5.79
CA ASP A 121 -15.83 -9.55 -6.24
C ASP A 121 -15.34 -8.70 -5.07
N LYS A 122 -16.12 -8.59 -4.01
CA LYS A 122 -15.75 -7.86 -2.79
C LYS A 122 -14.50 -8.46 -2.13
N VAL A 123 -14.41 -9.79 -2.05
CA VAL A 123 -13.28 -10.49 -1.44
C VAL A 123 -12.05 -10.37 -2.31
N SER A 124 -12.16 -10.48 -3.63
CA SER A 124 -11.04 -10.39 -4.57
C SER A 124 -10.31 -9.06 -4.48
N HIS A 125 -11.05 -7.97 -4.32
CA HIS A 125 -10.50 -6.61 -4.20
C HIS A 125 -10.15 -6.19 -2.77
N LEU A 126 -10.42 -7.06 -1.78
CA LEU A 126 -10.14 -6.75 -0.38
C LEU A 126 -8.63 -6.72 -0.12
N MET A 127 -8.12 -5.58 0.32
CA MET A 127 -6.72 -5.46 0.76
C MET A 127 -6.55 -6.15 2.12
N VAL A 128 -5.72 -7.18 2.17
CA VAL A 128 -5.51 -7.98 3.38
C VAL A 128 -4.13 -7.84 3.98
N ASP A 129 -3.17 -7.36 3.20
CA ASP A 129 -1.78 -7.16 3.64
C ASP A 129 -1.25 -5.82 3.20
N GLY A 130 -0.18 -5.33 3.88
CA GLY A 130 0.43 -4.06 3.61
C GLY A 130 -0.40 -2.84 4.03
N ILE A 131 0.07 -1.66 3.62
CA ILE A 131 -0.57 -0.36 3.87
C ILE A 131 -1.55 -0.09 2.73
N GLY A 132 -2.85 -0.11 3.03
CA GLY A 132 -3.92 -0.14 2.03
C GLY A 132 -3.94 0.98 0.98
N LYS A 133 -3.29 2.11 1.25
CA LYS A 133 -3.18 3.23 0.30
C LYS A 133 -2.00 3.11 -0.66
N ILE A 134 -1.06 2.19 -0.41
CA ILE A 134 0.16 2.01 -1.20
C ILE A 134 -0.03 0.86 -2.18
N GLN A 135 -0.24 1.19 -3.46
CA GLN A 135 -0.52 0.21 -4.50
C GLN A 135 0.73 -0.53 -4.98
N ARG A 136 1.88 0.15 -4.98
CA ARG A 136 3.15 -0.39 -5.46
C ARG A 136 4.31 0.20 -4.68
N ALA A 137 5.33 -0.60 -4.42
CA ALA A 137 6.60 -0.18 -3.85
C ALA A 137 7.77 -0.66 -4.73
N ILE A 138 8.62 0.25 -5.16
CA ILE A 138 9.75 -0.02 -6.06
C ILE A 138 11.03 0.38 -5.36
N VAL A 139 11.97 -0.54 -5.24
CA VAL A 139 13.30 -0.27 -4.69
C VAL A 139 14.21 0.25 -5.81
N ARG A 140 14.86 1.38 -5.57
CA ARG A 140 15.90 1.94 -6.45
C ARG A 140 17.17 2.19 -5.67
N LYS A 141 18.29 2.03 -6.33
CA LYS A 141 19.58 2.41 -5.78
C LYS A 141 19.88 3.87 -6.13
N GLU A 142 20.06 4.69 -5.11
CA GLU A 142 20.47 6.09 -5.23
C GLU A 142 21.82 6.28 -4.54
N GLY A 143 22.88 6.44 -5.34
CA GLY A 143 24.24 6.46 -4.82
C GLY A 143 24.62 5.13 -4.16
N ASP A 144 24.90 5.16 -2.87
CA ASP A 144 25.25 3.97 -2.08
C ASP A 144 24.09 3.39 -1.26
N GLU A 145 22.92 4.02 -1.30
CA GLU A 145 21.75 3.64 -0.51
C GLU A 145 20.61 3.11 -1.40
N TYR A 146 19.75 2.28 -0.84
CA TYR A 146 18.51 1.85 -1.46
C TYR A 146 17.34 2.66 -0.91
N VAL A 147 16.57 3.26 -1.81
CA VAL A 147 15.38 4.08 -1.51
C VAL A 147 14.15 3.39 -2.08
N ILE A 148 13.06 3.41 -1.34
CA ILE A 148 11.79 2.83 -1.77
C ILE A 148 10.88 3.94 -2.28
N PHE A 149 10.52 3.86 -3.56
CA PHE A 149 9.52 4.74 -4.17
C PHE A 149 8.17 4.05 -4.15
N THR A 150 7.16 4.73 -3.60
CA THR A 150 5.80 4.17 -3.54
C THR A 150 4.86 4.87 -4.49
N GLU A 151 3.91 4.12 -5.02
CA GLU A 151 2.74 4.62 -5.72
C GLU A 151 1.56 4.55 -4.76
N GLY A 152 1.08 5.69 -4.34
CA GLY A 152 0.21 5.87 -3.19
C GLY A 152 0.96 6.45 -2.00
N SER A 153 0.23 7.05 -1.06
CA SER A 153 0.80 7.70 0.12
C SER A 153 -0.03 7.44 1.37
N ASP A 154 0.64 7.06 2.44
CA ASP A 154 0.15 7.02 3.82
C ASP A 154 1.32 7.31 4.74
N LEU A 155 1.65 8.60 4.87
CA LEU A 155 2.85 9.03 5.58
C LEU A 155 2.85 8.56 7.04
N GLN A 156 1.71 8.63 7.72
CA GLN A 156 1.62 8.22 9.11
C GLN A 156 1.98 6.74 9.29
N ALA A 157 1.38 5.86 8.48
CA ALA A 157 1.60 4.42 8.59
C ALA A 157 3.05 4.02 8.22
N ILE A 158 3.66 4.74 7.28
CA ILE A 158 5.06 4.50 6.87
C ILE A 158 6.05 4.92 7.95
N LEU A 159 5.81 6.04 8.63
CA LEU A 159 6.70 6.51 9.70
C LEU A 159 6.69 5.60 10.94
N GLU A 160 5.64 4.80 11.10
CA GLU A 160 5.51 3.80 12.16
C GLU A 160 6.15 2.44 11.78
N GLU A 161 6.56 2.27 10.50
CA GLU A 161 7.12 1.00 10.01
C GLU A 161 8.58 0.83 10.43
N GLU A 162 8.91 -0.37 10.94
CA GLU A 162 10.25 -0.69 11.42
C GLU A 162 11.29 -0.70 10.29
N GLY A 163 12.40 0.03 10.48
CA GLY A 163 13.49 0.14 9.53
C GLY A 163 13.38 1.32 8.56
N VAL A 164 12.35 2.16 8.70
CA VAL A 164 12.18 3.40 7.96
C VAL A 164 12.82 4.55 8.73
N ASP A 165 13.55 5.42 8.02
CA ASP A 165 14.07 6.67 8.59
C ASP A 165 12.98 7.77 8.51
N PRO A 166 12.38 8.15 9.66
CA PRO A 166 11.29 9.13 9.67
C PRO A 166 11.76 10.54 9.35
N THR A 167 13.05 10.83 9.45
CA THR A 167 13.58 12.18 9.26
C THR A 167 13.83 12.51 7.79
N ARG A 168 14.05 11.50 6.96
CA ARG A 168 14.39 11.65 5.54
C ARG A 168 13.21 11.28 4.63
N THR A 169 12.26 10.48 5.13
CA THR A 169 11.10 10.04 4.37
C THR A 169 10.18 11.20 4.05
N SER A 170 9.79 11.33 2.79
CA SER A 170 8.97 12.43 2.29
C SER A 170 7.89 11.96 1.32
N THR A 171 6.85 12.80 1.17
CA THR A 171 5.77 12.59 0.20
C THR A 171 5.48 13.87 -0.57
N ASN A 172 5.00 13.73 -1.81
CA ASN A 172 4.52 14.86 -2.59
C ASN A 172 3.10 15.30 -2.19
N SER A 173 2.46 14.63 -1.22
CA SER A 173 1.17 15.01 -0.66
C SER A 173 1.34 16.04 0.44
N LEU A 174 1.36 17.33 0.10
CA LEU A 174 1.54 18.43 1.06
C LEU A 174 0.49 18.41 2.18
N HIS A 175 -0.69 17.87 1.90
CA HIS A 175 -1.78 17.75 2.87
C HIS A 175 -1.43 16.74 3.97
N GLU A 176 -0.90 15.58 3.60
CA GLU A 176 -0.42 14.57 4.56
C GLU A 176 0.76 15.09 5.38
N VAL A 177 1.70 15.81 4.75
CA VAL A 177 2.80 16.44 5.48
C VAL A 177 2.28 17.41 6.53
N ALA A 178 1.28 18.23 6.18
CA ALA A 178 0.70 19.18 7.13
C ALA A 178 -0.05 18.50 8.29
N GLU A 179 -0.77 17.41 7.99
CA GLU A 179 -1.53 16.67 9.00
C GLU A 179 -0.63 15.86 9.95
N VAL A 180 0.40 15.21 9.43
CA VAL A 180 1.24 14.27 10.18
C VAL A 180 2.43 14.98 10.85
N LEU A 181 3.13 15.87 10.12
CA LEU A 181 4.35 16.53 10.57
C LEU A 181 4.14 17.99 10.98
N GLY A 182 2.97 18.53 10.68
CA GLY A 182 2.60 19.90 11.02
C GLY A 182 2.91 20.93 9.93
N ILE A 183 2.41 22.16 10.15
CA ILE A 183 2.42 23.23 9.15
C ILE A 183 3.83 23.72 8.78
N GLU A 184 4.76 23.67 9.71
CA GLU A 184 6.15 24.09 9.46
C GLU A 184 6.85 23.11 8.50
N ALA A 185 6.62 21.80 8.67
CA ALA A 185 7.12 20.79 7.75
C ALA A 185 6.51 20.96 6.35
N ALA A 186 5.21 21.24 6.27
CA ALA A 186 4.54 21.52 5.00
C ALA A 186 5.09 22.76 4.30
N ARG A 187 5.43 23.81 5.04
CA ARG A 187 6.08 25.02 4.51
C ARG A 187 7.44 24.68 3.88
N ILE A 188 8.23 23.87 4.56
CA ILE A 188 9.55 23.43 4.06
C ILE A 188 9.36 22.55 2.81
N ALA A 189 8.41 21.60 2.83
CA ALA A 189 8.10 20.73 1.70
C ALA A 189 7.71 21.56 0.45
N ILE A 190 6.88 22.60 0.60
CA ILE A 190 6.54 23.51 -0.49
C ILE A 190 7.80 24.20 -1.05
N GLN A 191 8.69 24.67 -0.20
CA GLN A 191 9.93 25.32 -0.64
C GLN A 191 10.83 24.37 -1.43
N VAL A 192 10.98 23.13 -0.95
CA VAL A 192 11.77 22.08 -1.61
C VAL A 192 11.17 21.74 -2.99
N GLU A 193 9.88 21.54 -3.08
CA GLU A 193 9.20 21.22 -4.35
C GLU A 193 9.29 22.39 -5.35
N LEU A 194 9.16 23.63 -4.88
CA LEU A 194 9.38 24.82 -5.72
C LEU A 194 10.81 24.87 -6.26
N HIS A 195 11.79 24.66 -5.39
CA HIS A 195 13.22 24.64 -5.79
C HIS A 195 13.51 23.55 -6.81
N LYS A 196 12.99 22.33 -6.58
CA LYS A 196 13.11 21.19 -7.49
C LYS A 196 12.52 21.53 -8.85
N THR A 197 11.30 22.10 -8.88
CA THR A 197 10.61 22.49 -10.11
C THR A 197 11.36 23.58 -10.87
N LEU A 198 11.89 24.59 -10.17
CA LEU A 198 12.68 25.67 -10.79
C LEU A 198 13.99 25.13 -11.37
N SER A 199 14.70 24.28 -10.63
CA SER A 199 15.94 23.65 -11.10
C SER A 199 15.72 22.78 -12.34
N GLU A 200 14.64 21.99 -12.38
CA GLU A 200 14.27 21.20 -13.56
C GLU A 200 13.95 22.07 -14.80
N GLN A 201 13.53 23.32 -14.60
CA GLN A 201 13.27 24.28 -15.68
C GLN A 201 14.52 25.12 -16.03
N GLY A 202 15.66 24.83 -15.40
CA GLY A 202 16.90 25.58 -15.62
C GLY A 202 16.91 27.00 -15.05
N LEU A 203 16.02 27.27 -14.11
CA LEU A 203 15.93 28.52 -13.35
C LEU A 203 16.58 28.29 -11.97
N SER A 204 17.76 28.83 -11.75
CA SER A 204 18.47 28.79 -10.47
C SER A 204 18.38 30.11 -9.74
#